data_7fbb40f0a25ea3edbabb0e1edffa8830
#
_entry.id   7fbb40f0a25ea3edbabb0e1edffa8830
#
_cell.length_a   1.000
_cell.length_b   1.000
_cell.length_c   1.000
_cell.angle_alpha   90.00
_cell.angle_beta   90.00
_cell.angle_gamma   90.00
#
_symmetry.space_group_name_H-M   'P 1'
#
loop_
_entity.id
_entity.type
_entity.pdbx_description
1 polymer ?
#
loop_
_entity_poly.entity_id
_entity_poly.type
_entity_poly.pdbx_seq_one_letter_code
_entity_poly.pdbx_strand_id
1 'polypeptide(L)'
;MSGMISFVHDLPAQRVVFAPGAVARVADEAARLGLNRALVIATPGSGARLGGRLVEILGARAAGLHAQASLHVPKPVAEGGVAAARGADGLVAAGGGAAIGLAKIIARDLGLPILAVPTTYSGSEATAIWGMSEGERKFTGKDVRVLPRTIVYDPELTLALPAAVSAASGMNGIAHCVEALWVGDRTPFLMALAGDAAHRFATHLPRVLANSGDREARAECLVAAWLAGVVLASGTGLQHKLAHVLGGLGLPHAETHAIILPHVTRFNLAAAPEAQARLAAALGGEAADRLAAMLRGFPIPQRLLEVGFDRAKTDFAAREVEAMAISVPRKVSAEDVRALLAAAY
;
A
#
# COMPACT_ATOMS: atom_id res chain seq x y z
N MET A 1 28.26 6.68 -23.12
CA MET A 1 28.95 5.44 -22.73
C MET A 1 27.91 4.50 -22.16
N SER A 2 27.66 3.37 -22.84
CA SER A 2 26.80 2.30 -22.30
C SER A 2 27.55 1.66 -21.12
N GLY A 3 27.25 2.11 -19.90
CA GLY A 3 27.78 1.48 -18.71
C GLY A 3 27.24 0.05 -18.61
N MET A 4 28.08 -0.91 -18.21
CA MET A 4 27.63 -2.26 -17.86
C MET A 4 26.61 -2.17 -16.74
N ILE A 5 25.54 -2.98 -16.83
CA ILE A 5 24.52 -3.08 -15.78
C ILE A 5 25.20 -3.65 -14.52
N SER A 6 25.07 -2.93 -13.40
CA SER A 6 25.58 -3.36 -12.09
C SER A 6 24.56 -3.06 -11.01
N PHE A 7 24.20 -4.06 -10.20
CA PHE A 7 23.29 -3.91 -9.06
C PHE A 7 23.52 -5.00 -8.02
N VAL A 8 23.07 -4.73 -6.80
CA VAL A 8 22.86 -5.74 -5.74
C VAL A 8 21.34 -5.79 -5.48
N HIS A 9 20.80 -6.99 -5.34
CA HIS A 9 19.37 -7.17 -5.12
C HIS A 9 19.10 -8.27 -4.09
N ASP A 10 18.55 -7.88 -2.96
CA ASP A 10 18.15 -8.80 -1.90
C ASP A 10 16.62 -8.85 -1.81
N LEU A 11 16.06 -10.05 -1.90
CA LEU A 11 14.64 -10.32 -1.66
C LEU A 11 14.50 -11.09 -0.35
N PRO A 12 13.85 -10.52 0.67
CA PRO A 12 13.53 -11.26 1.89
C PRO A 12 12.58 -12.41 1.56
N ALA A 13 12.79 -13.55 2.22
CA ALA A 13 11.94 -14.70 2.02
C ALA A 13 10.50 -14.41 2.47
N GLN A 14 9.56 -14.55 1.56
CA GLN A 14 8.13 -14.40 1.78
C GLN A 14 7.38 -15.49 1.02
N ARG A 15 6.44 -16.17 1.68
CA ARG A 15 5.59 -17.17 1.05
C ARG A 15 4.27 -16.53 0.61
N VAL A 16 3.87 -16.78 -0.62
CA VAL A 16 2.57 -16.33 -1.17
C VAL A 16 1.74 -17.55 -1.52
N VAL A 17 0.51 -17.56 -1.03
CA VAL A 17 -0.55 -18.51 -1.38
C VAL A 17 -1.64 -17.73 -2.10
N PHE A 18 -1.91 -18.08 -3.35
CA PHE A 18 -2.87 -17.35 -4.18
C PHE A 18 -3.83 -18.33 -4.85
N ALA A 19 -5.10 -18.27 -4.48
CA ALA A 19 -6.18 -18.98 -5.16
C ALA A 19 -7.56 -18.47 -4.71
N PRO A 20 -8.63 -18.61 -5.50
CA PRO A 20 -9.99 -18.54 -5.00
C PRO A 20 -10.20 -19.54 -3.86
N GLY A 21 -10.82 -19.10 -2.74
CA GLY A 21 -11.02 -19.92 -1.56
C GLY A 21 -9.76 -20.17 -0.70
N ALA A 22 -8.63 -19.52 -1.03
CA ALA A 22 -7.36 -19.74 -0.31
C ALA A 22 -7.43 -19.40 1.18
N VAL A 23 -8.39 -18.60 1.61
CA VAL A 23 -8.62 -18.29 3.03
C VAL A 23 -8.80 -19.55 3.90
N ALA A 24 -9.33 -20.65 3.35
CA ALA A 24 -9.44 -21.93 4.04
C ALA A 24 -8.08 -22.54 4.42
N ARG A 25 -6.98 -22.14 3.78
CA ARG A 25 -5.62 -22.60 4.06
C ARG A 25 -4.93 -21.88 5.21
N VAL A 26 -5.57 -20.88 5.81
CA VAL A 26 -4.95 -20.05 6.88
C VAL A 26 -4.53 -20.90 8.07
N ALA A 27 -5.29 -21.93 8.46
CA ALA A 27 -4.90 -22.82 9.55
C ALA A 27 -3.64 -23.64 9.23
N ASP A 28 -3.51 -24.15 8.00
CA ASP A 28 -2.34 -24.90 7.54
C ASP A 28 -1.10 -23.99 7.46
N GLU A 29 -1.27 -22.78 6.95
CA GLU A 29 -0.18 -21.81 6.86
C GLU A 29 0.25 -21.29 8.26
N ALA A 30 -0.69 -21.15 9.19
CA ALA A 30 -0.38 -20.85 10.59
C ALA A 30 0.41 -22.01 11.23
N ALA A 31 -0.02 -23.26 11.01
CA ALA A 31 0.70 -24.45 11.47
C ALA A 31 2.12 -24.52 10.88
N ARG A 32 2.27 -24.21 9.59
CA ARG A 32 3.57 -24.15 8.90
C ARG A 32 4.51 -23.11 9.52
N LEU A 33 3.97 -21.99 10.00
CA LEU A 33 4.72 -20.96 10.71
C LEU A 33 4.98 -21.31 12.18
N GLY A 34 4.47 -22.45 12.68
CA GLY A 34 4.58 -22.87 14.07
C GLY A 34 3.66 -22.14 15.04
N LEU A 35 2.61 -21.46 14.52
CA LEU A 35 1.70 -20.69 15.35
C LEU A 35 0.69 -21.60 16.06
N ASN A 36 0.64 -21.52 17.38
CA ASN A 36 -0.30 -22.26 18.23
C ASN A 36 -1.20 -21.32 19.04
N ARG A 37 -0.90 -20.01 19.06
CA ARG A 37 -1.65 -18.96 19.75
C ARG A 37 -1.64 -17.67 18.91
N ALA A 38 -2.20 -17.74 17.69
CA ALA A 38 -2.25 -16.63 16.75
C ALA A 38 -3.34 -15.62 17.13
N LEU A 39 -2.99 -14.35 17.30
CA LEU A 39 -3.98 -13.27 17.46
C LEU A 39 -4.41 -12.75 16.08
N VAL A 40 -5.72 -12.76 15.83
CA VAL A 40 -6.28 -12.17 14.60
C VAL A 40 -6.43 -10.65 14.78
N ILE A 41 -5.88 -9.89 13.84
CA ILE A 41 -5.95 -8.42 13.81
C ILE A 41 -6.87 -7.99 12.66
N ALA A 42 -7.87 -7.19 12.95
CA ALA A 42 -8.85 -6.72 11.96
C ALA A 42 -9.32 -5.28 12.25
N THR A 43 -9.99 -4.68 11.29
CA THR A 43 -10.75 -3.43 11.49
C THR A 43 -12.13 -3.75 12.06
N PRO A 44 -12.85 -2.78 12.67
CA PRO A 44 -14.28 -2.94 13.03
C PRO A 44 -15.17 -3.29 11.83
N GLY A 45 -16.39 -3.70 12.09
CA GLY A 45 -17.42 -3.94 11.06
C GLY A 45 -17.13 -5.15 10.17
N SER A 46 -16.95 -4.94 8.87
CA SER A 46 -16.69 -6.03 7.91
C SER A 46 -15.36 -6.75 8.17
N GLY A 47 -14.36 -6.03 8.65
CA GLY A 47 -13.09 -6.62 9.07
C GLY A 47 -13.27 -7.57 10.26
N ALA A 48 -14.06 -7.19 11.25
CA ALA A 48 -14.36 -8.05 12.40
C ALA A 48 -15.09 -9.33 11.99
N ARG A 49 -15.99 -9.28 11.00
CA ARG A 49 -16.66 -10.49 10.48
C ARG A 49 -15.65 -11.45 9.82
N LEU A 50 -14.76 -10.95 8.99
CA LEU A 50 -13.66 -11.76 8.43
C LEU A 50 -12.75 -12.28 9.54
N GLY A 51 -12.40 -11.44 10.51
CA GLY A 51 -11.61 -11.82 11.67
C GLY A 51 -12.22 -12.97 12.47
N GLY A 52 -13.54 -12.91 12.73
CA GLY A 52 -14.30 -14.00 13.38
C GLY A 52 -14.24 -15.31 12.60
N ARG A 53 -14.47 -15.26 11.28
CA ARG A 53 -14.29 -16.44 10.40
C ARG A 53 -12.86 -17.01 10.45
N LEU A 54 -11.85 -16.15 10.53
CA LEU A 54 -10.46 -16.63 10.65
C LEU A 54 -10.18 -17.25 12.02
N VAL A 55 -10.77 -16.75 13.10
CA VAL A 55 -10.73 -17.41 14.43
C VAL A 55 -11.33 -18.81 14.36
N GLU A 56 -12.47 -18.98 13.69
CA GLU A 56 -13.10 -20.29 13.47
C GLU A 56 -12.19 -21.23 12.64
N ILE A 57 -11.59 -20.73 11.55
CA ILE A 57 -10.67 -21.49 10.70
C ILE A 57 -9.42 -21.93 11.49
N LEU A 58 -8.87 -21.05 12.32
CA LEU A 58 -7.68 -21.35 13.16
C LEU A 58 -8.01 -22.34 14.28
N GLY A 59 -9.26 -22.39 14.75
CA GLY A 59 -9.69 -23.29 15.81
C GLY A 59 -8.85 -23.11 17.07
N ALA A 60 -8.28 -24.21 17.57
CA ALA A 60 -7.46 -24.22 18.78
C ALA A 60 -6.17 -23.37 18.66
N ARG A 61 -5.77 -22.97 17.47
CA ARG A 61 -4.61 -22.10 17.25
C ARG A 61 -4.94 -20.61 17.39
N ALA A 62 -6.20 -20.23 17.57
CA ALA A 62 -6.57 -18.84 17.75
C ALA A 62 -6.37 -18.40 19.21
N ALA A 63 -5.64 -17.30 19.41
CA ALA A 63 -5.58 -16.61 20.71
C ALA A 63 -6.75 -15.66 20.92
N GLY A 64 -7.49 -15.32 19.85
CA GLY A 64 -8.63 -14.42 19.86
C GLY A 64 -8.62 -13.43 18.69
N LEU A 65 -9.50 -12.42 18.77
CA LEU A 65 -9.67 -11.37 17.78
C LEU A 65 -9.48 -9.99 18.40
N HIS A 66 -8.62 -9.16 17.82
CA HIS A 66 -8.49 -7.74 18.10
C HIS A 66 -8.95 -6.93 16.89
N ALA A 67 -10.21 -6.48 16.88
CA ALA A 67 -10.85 -5.80 15.76
C ALA A 67 -10.90 -4.27 15.96
N GLN A 68 -9.78 -3.64 16.34
CA GLN A 68 -9.69 -2.21 16.61
C GLN A 68 -8.66 -1.50 15.72
N ALA A 69 -8.19 -2.15 14.65
CA ALA A 69 -7.30 -1.51 13.70
C ALA A 69 -7.98 -0.32 13.02
N SER A 70 -7.25 0.77 12.86
CA SER A 70 -7.73 1.98 12.21
C SER A 70 -6.69 2.58 11.28
N LEU A 71 -7.12 3.50 10.41
CA LEU A 71 -6.25 4.18 9.45
C LEU A 71 -5.09 4.89 10.17
N HIS A 72 -3.94 4.90 9.52
CA HIS A 72 -2.70 5.53 10.00
C HIS A 72 -2.13 4.95 11.31
N VAL A 73 -2.76 3.94 11.91
CA VAL A 73 -2.35 3.30 13.16
C VAL A 73 -2.01 4.33 14.24
N PRO A 74 -2.99 5.05 14.80
CA PRO A 74 -2.73 5.99 15.89
C PRO A 74 -2.06 5.31 17.07
N LYS A 75 -1.15 6.03 17.78
CA LYS A 75 -0.39 5.49 18.90
C LYS A 75 -1.25 4.76 19.95
N PRO A 76 -2.42 5.27 20.38
CA PRO A 76 -3.27 4.53 21.34
C PRO A 76 -3.79 3.21 20.77
N VAL A 77 -4.09 3.15 19.46
CA VAL A 77 -4.50 1.91 18.78
C VAL A 77 -3.33 0.92 18.71
N ALA A 78 -2.12 1.41 18.44
CA ALA A 78 -0.90 0.60 18.46
C ALA A 78 -0.66 0.00 19.84
N GLU A 79 -0.70 0.81 20.90
CA GLU A 79 -0.52 0.38 22.30
C GLU A 79 -1.57 -0.66 22.71
N GLY A 80 -2.85 -0.44 22.35
CA GLY A 80 -3.93 -1.40 22.58
C GLY A 80 -3.71 -2.73 21.85
N GLY A 81 -3.23 -2.69 20.61
CA GLY A 81 -2.88 -3.89 19.84
C GLY A 81 -1.71 -4.66 20.44
N VAL A 82 -0.65 -3.96 20.86
CA VAL A 82 0.51 -4.56 21.54
C VAL A 82 0.08 -5.24 22.85
N ALA A 83 -0.77 -4.56 23.63
CA ALA A 83 -1.29 -5.13 24.89
C ALA A 83 -2.14 -6.40 24.63
N ALA A 84 -3.01 -6.39 23.61
CA ALA A 84 -3.85 -7.52 23.22
C ALA A 84 -3.03 -8.72 22.70
N ALA A 85 -1.87 -8.47 22.10
CA ALA A 85 -1.00 -9.51 21.55
C ALA A 85 -0.08 -10.18 22.58
N ARG A 86 -0.09 -9.75 23.84
CA ARG A 86 0.72 -10.40 24.88
C ARG A 86 0.27 -11.84 25.07
N GLY A 87 1.23 -12.75 24.98
CA GLY A 87 1.00 -14.20 25.08
C GLY A 87 0.55 -14.86 23.77
N ALA A 88 0.41 -14.13 22.67
CA ALA A 88 0.33 -14.70 21.32
C ALA A 88 1.75 -15.10 20.86
N ASP A 89 1.83 -16.07 19.94
CA ASP A 89 3.07 -16.50 19.28
C ASP A 89 3.15 -16.07 17.83
N GLY A 90 2.09 -15.39 17.32
CA GLY A 90 2.04 -14.80 16.00
C GLY A 90 0.77 -14.04 15.73
N LEU A 91 0.69 -13.42 14.57
CA LEU A 91 -0.41 -12.53 14.15
C LEU A 91 -1.00 -13.02 12.83
N VAL A 92 -2.34 -12.97 12.73
CA VAL A 92 -3.07 -13.12 11.47
C VAL A 92 -3.72 -11.77 11.15
N ALA A 93 -3.17 -11.03 10.19
CA ALA A 93 -3.65 -9.70 9.81
C ALA A 93 -4.71 -9.81 8.70
N ALA A 94 -5.98 -9.56 9.03
CA ALA A 94 -7.13 -9.70 8.14
C ALA A 94 -7.65 -8.32 7.69
N GLY A 95 -7.43 -7.95 6.43
CA GLY A 95 -7.94 -6.68 5.91
C GLY A 95 -6.97 -5.91 5.03
N GLY A 96 -7.19 -4.61 4.90
CA GLY A 96 -6.33 -3.71 4.15
C GLY A 96 -5.22 -3.09 5.00
N GLY A 97 -4.69 -1.95 4.54
CA GLY A 97 -3.55 -1.25 5.15
C GLY A 97 -3.68 -0.95 6.64
N ALA A 98 -4.89 -0.77 7.18
CA ALA A 98 -5.09 -0.52 8.61
C ALA A 98 -4.76 -1.77 9.46
N ALA A 99 -5.32 -2.93 9.11
CA ALA A 99 -5.10 -4.19 9.85
C ALA A 99 -3.64 -4.66 9.70
N ILE A 100 -3.12 -4.60 8.47
CA ILE A 100 -1.72 -4.93 8.16
C ILE A 100 -0.77 -3.98 8.89
N GLY A 101 -1.06 -2.68 8.87
CA GLY A 101 -0.26 -1.67 9.56
C GLY A 101 -0.19 -1.90 11.07
N LEU A 102 -1.33 -2.18 11.72
CA LEU A 102 -1.35 -2.49 13.14
C LEU A 102 -0.56 -3.76 13.46
N ALA A 103 -0.76 -4.82 12.68
CA ALA A 103 0.01 -6.06 12.85
C ALA A 103 1.53 -5.84 12.73
N LYS A 104 1.96 -4.94 11.82
CA LYS A 104 3.38 -4.58 11.68
C LYS A 104 3.92 -3.85 12.90
N ILE A 105 3.15 -2.93 13.51
CA ILE A 105 3.59 -2.27 14.75
C ILE A 105 3.72 -3.30 15.87
N ILE A 106 2.74 -4.18 16.04
CA ILE A 106 2.79 -5.26 17.04
C ILE A 106 4.00 -6.16 16.80
N ALA A 107 4.24 -6.56 15.54
CA ALA A 107 5.38 -7.40 15.16
C ALA A 107 6.73 -6.72 15.44
N ARG A 108 6.84 -5.42 15.18
CA ARG A 108 8.03 -4.60 15.49
C ARG A 108 8.35 -4.66 16.98
N ASP A 109 7.33 -4.49 17.82
CA ASP A 109 7.49 -4.29 19.26
C ASP A 109 7.64 -5.63 20.01
N LEU A 110 6.97 -6.69 19.54
CA LEU A 110 6.97 -8.02 20.20
C LEU A 110 7.77 -9.10 19.46
N GLY A 111 8.26 -8.84 18.25
CA GLY A 111 8.99 -9.83 17.45
C GLY A 111 8.12 -10.96 16.88
N LEU A 112 6.79 -10.77 16.80
CA LEU A 112 5.86 -11.81 16.37
C LEU A 112 5.81 -11.93 14.84
N PRO A 113 5.82 -13.16 14.26
CA PRO A 113 5.62 -13.37 12.84
C PRO A 113 4.20 -13.01 12.41
N ILE A 114 4.06 -12.51 11.17
CA ILE A 114 2.77 -12.13 10.58
C ILE A 114 2.41 -13.10 9.46
N LEU A 115 1.17 -13.62 9.48
CA LEU A 115 0.44 -14.16 8.34
C LEU A 115 -0.57 -13.11 7.90
N ALA A 116 -0.48 -12.62 6.66
CA ALA A 116 -1.38 -11.61 6.13
C ALA A 116 -2.48 -12.22 5.24
N VAL A 117 -3.71 -11.73 5.40
CA VAL A 117 -4.89 -12.06 4.56
C VAL A 117 -5.44 -10.74 4.02
N PRO A 118 -4.85 -10.21 2.92
CA PRO A 118 -5.23 -8.91 2.38
C PRO A 118 -6.61 -8.93 1.72
N THR A 119 -7.31 -7.79 1.82
CA THR A 119 -8.63 -7.58 1.19
C THR A 119 -8.71 -6.29 0.38
N THR A 120 -7.59 -5.61 0.16
CA THR A 120 -7.47 -4.38 -0.64
C THR A 120 -6.29 -4.49 -1.60
N TYR A 121 -6.12 -3.50 -2.48
CA TYR A 121 -5.07 -3.51 -3.52
C TYR A 121 -3.86 -2.64 -3.18
N SER A 122 -3.59 -2.39 -1.88
CA SER A 122 -2.51 -1.48 -1.47
C SER A 122 -1.09 -2.05 -1.54
N GLY A 123 -0.92 -3.36 -1.43
CA GLY A 123 0.40 -4.02 -1.47
C GLY A 123 1.24 -3.89 -0.20
N SER A 124 0.72 -3.27 0.87
CA SER A 124 1.46 -3.06 2.13
C SER A 124 1.98 -4.36 2.74
N GLU A 125 1.27 -5.47 2.57
CA GLU A 125 1.61 -6.81 3.06
C GLU A 125 2.90 -7.39 2.46
N ALA A 126 3.31 -6.91 1.29
CA ALA A 126 4.54 -7.36 0.64
C ALA A 126 5.77 -6.50 1.03
N THR A 127 5.67 -5.62 2.03
CA THR A 127 6.73 -4.70 2.41
C THR A 127 7.20 -4.89 3.85
N ALA A 128 8.47 -4.54 4.11
CA ALA A 128 9.04 -4.39 5.44
C ALA A 128 8.87 -2.96 6.01
N ILE A 129 7.99 -2.14 5.41
CA ILE A 129 7.75 -0.76 5.81
C ILE A 129 6.59 -0.73 6.81
N TRP A 130 6.77 -0.02 7.91
CA TRP A 130 5.75 0.26 8.90
C TRP A 130 5.48 1.75 9.04
N GLY A 131 4.30 2.12 9.53
CA GLY A 131 3.92 3.48 9.81
C GLY A 131 2.95 3.58 10.99
N MET A 132 3.10 4.65 11.79
CA MET A 132 2.25 4.96 12.94
C MET A 132 2.07 6.48 13.01
N SER A 133 0.94 6.95 13.50
CA SER A 133 0.69 8.38 13.72
C SER A 133 0.65 8.73 15.21
N GLU A 134 1.18 9.93 15.54
CA GLU A 134 1.09 10.53 16.86
C GLU A 134 0.88 12.04 16.69
N GLY A 135 -0.30 12.54 17.08
CA GLY A 135 -0.71 13.91 16.75
C GLY A 135 -0.76 14.14 15.23
N GLU A 136 -0.23 15.26 14.78
CA GLU A 136 -0.14 15.63 13.35
C GLU A 136 1.08 15.00 12.63
N ARG A 137 1.84 14.14 13.30
CA ARG A 137 3.05 13.53 12.73
C ARG A 137 2.85 12.07 12.42
N LYS A 138 3.40 11.65 11.27
CA LYS A 138 3.49 10.25 10.86
C LYS A 138 4.93 9.77 10.94
N PHE A 139 5.15 8.71 11.69
CA PHE A 139 6.43 8.02 11.80
C PHE A 139 6.41 6.81 10.89
N THR A 140 7.46 6.62 10.12
CA THR A 140 7.63 5.47 9.23
C THR A 140 9.04 4.92 9.38
N GLY A 141 9.19 3.62 9.14
CA GLY A 141 10.50 2.97 9.15
C GLY A 141 10.49 1.68 8.35
N LYS A 142 11.65 1.08 8.21
CA LYS A 142 11.86 -0.21 7.54
C LYS A 142 12.48 -1.20 8.54
N ASP A 143 11.85 -2.38 8.67
CA ASP A 143 12.32 -3.43 9.56
C ASP A 143 11.88 -4.79 8.98
N VAL A 144 12.82 -5.69 8.72
CA VAL A 144 12.52 -7.01 8.16
C VAL A 144 11.62 -7.85 9.06
N ARG A 145 11.60 -7.58 10.36
CA ARG A 145 10.74 -8.30 11.34
C ARG A 145 9.25 -8.05 11.09
N VAL A 146 8.88 -6.92 10.49
CA VAL A 146 7.49 -6.58 10.20
C VAL A 146 7.01 -7.07 8.83
N LEU A 147 7.90 -7.67 8.03
CA LEU A 147 7.51 -8.28 6.77
C LEU A 147 6.68 -9.54 7.05
N PRO A 148 5.43 -9.62 6.56
CA PRO A 148 4.65 -10.85 6.67
C PRO A 148 5.41 -12.06 6.12
N ARG A 149 5.51 -13.11 6.92
CA ARG A 149 6.18 -14.35 6.51
C ARG A 149 5.38 -15.13 5.48
N THR A 150 4.05 -15.05 5.58
CA THR A 150 3.13 -15.65 4.63
C THR A 150 2.04 -14.64 4.28
N ILE A 151 1.67 -14.60 3.00
CA ILE A 151 0.50 -13.86 2.51
C ILE A 151 -0.45 -14.89 1.89
N VAL A 152 -1.72 -14.84 2.27
CA VAL A 152 -2.80 -15.63 1.67
C VAL A 152 -3.72 -14.68 0.91
N TYR A 153 -3.58 -14.66 -0.41
CA TYR A 153 -4.45 -13.91 -1.30
C TYR A 153 -5.62 -14.77 -1.74
N ASP A 154 -6.81 -14.31 -1.45
CA ASP A 154 -8.06 -14.90 -1.89
C ASP A 154 -8.90 -13.84 -2.62
N PRO A 155 -9.01 -13.90 -3.95
CA PRO A 155 -9.79 -12.94 -4.73
C PRO A 155 -11.27 -12.83 -4.28
N GLU A 156 -11.85 -13.88 -3.72
CA GLU A 156 -13.23 -13.89 -3.27
C GLU A 156 -13.45 -12.94 -2.07
N LEU A 157 -12.42 -12.70 -1.25
CA LEU A 157 -12.50 -11.75 -0.14
C LEU A 157 -12.62 -10.29 -0.61
N THR A 158 -12.30 -10.01 -1.87
CA THR A 158 -12.39 -8.66 -2.45
C THR A 158 -13.74 -8.40 -3.14
N LEU A 159 -14.60 -9.42 -3.33
CA LEU A 159 -15.88 -9.27 -4.03
C LEU A 159 -16.81 -8.24 -3.35
N ALA A 160 -16.75 -8.15 -2.02
CA ALA A 160 -17.54 -7.20 -1.24
C ALA A 160 -16.82 -5.85 -1.03
N LEU A 161 -15.62 -5.66 -1.61
CA LEU A 161 -14.87 -4.40 -1.46
C LEU A 161 -15.61 -3.29 -2.22
N PRO A 162 -15.96 -2.17 -1.53
CA PRO A 162 -16.63 -1.05 -2.20
C PRO A 162 -15.83 -0.50 -3.38
N ALA A 163 -16.52 -0.02 -4.41
CA ALA A 163 -15.88 0.51 -5.62
C ALA A 163 -14.88 1.64 -5.31
N ALA A 164 -15.25 2.57 -4.42
CA ALA A 164 -14.37 3.66 -4.01
C ALA A 164 -13.09 3.14 -3.33
N VAL A 165 -13.18 2.14 -2.45
CA VAL A 165 -12.01 1.54 -1.79
C VAL A 165 -11.17 0.75 -2.79
N SER A 166 -11.80 0.04 -3.73
CA SER A 166 -11.10 -0.64 -4.83
C SER A 166 -10.29 0.35 -5.66
N ALA A 167 -10.92 1.46 -6.07
CA ALA A 167 -10.30 2.52 -6.87
C ALA A 167 -9.13 3.19 -6.12
N ALA A 168 -9.37 3.67 -4.89
CA ALA A 168 -8.35 4.37 -4.12
C ALA A 168 -7.15 3.47 -3.80
N SER A 169 -7.39 2.23 -3.34
CA SER A 169 -6.30 1.29 -3.03
C SER A 169 -5.53 0.85 -4.27
N GLY A 170 -6.19 0.67 -5.41
CA GLY A 170 -5.53 0.37 -6.69
C GLY A 170 -4.68 1.53 -7.19
N MET A 171 -5.18 2.78 -7.12
CA MET A 171 -4.40 3.98 -7.47
C MET A 171 -3.18 4.14 -6.55
N ASN A 172 -3.29 3.81 -5.27
CA ASN A 172 -2.15 3.77 -4.37
C ASN A 172 -1.13 2.70 -4.80
N GLY A 173 -1.58 1.50 -5.21
CA GLY A 173 -0.70 0.48 -5.79
C GLY A 173 0.01 0.96 -7.06
N ILE A 174 -0.68 1.67 -7.94
CA ILE A 174 -0.07 2.29 -9.14
C ILE A 174 1.00 3.32 -8.72
N ALA A 175 0.77 4.10 -7.65
CA ALA A 175 1.76 5.07 -7.17
C ALA A 175 3.08 4.40 -6.77
N HIS A 176 3.05 3.20 -6.17
CA HIS A 176 4.24 2.39 -5.89
C HIS A 176 4.98 2.04 -7.19
N CYS A 177 4.25 1.56 -8.20
CA CYS A 177 4.82 1.18 -9.50
C CYS A 177 5.48 2.37 -10.20
N VAL A 178 4.80 3.51 -10.21
CA VAL A 178 5.26 4.74 -10.83
C VAL A 178 6.57 5.21 -10.20
N GLU A 179 6.62 5.31 -8.86
CA GLU A 179 7.84 5.77 -8.18
C GLU A 179 9.01 4.79 -8.31
N ALA A 180 8.76 3.48 -8.27
CA ALA A 180 9.80 2.47 -8.40
C ALA A 180 10.64 2.61 -9.69
N LEU A 181 10.11 3.28 -10.71
CA LEU A 181 10.81 3.49 -11.98
C LEU A 181 11.85 4.62 -11.96
N TRP A 182 11.87 5.45 -10.90
CA TRP A 182 12.84 6.54 -10.79
C TRP A 182 13.46 6.76 -9.42
N VAL A 183 13.04 6.01 -8.37
CA VAL A 183 13.63 6.13 -7.04
C VAL A 183 14.62 5.01 -6.73
N GLY A 184 15.61 5.30 -5.87
CA GLY A 184 16.43 4.33 -5.16
C GLY A 184 17.15 3.31 -6.03
N ASP A 185 17.21 2.09 -5.51
CA ASP A 185 17.93 0.95 -6.11
C ASP A 185 17.09 0.28 -7.21
N ARG A 186 17.06 0.92 -8.37
CA ARG A 186 16.36 0.39 -9.56
C ARG A 186 17.12 -0.81 -10.12
N THR A 187 16.61 -1.99 -9.89
CA THR A 187 17.12 -3.20 -10.56
C THR A 187 16.24 -3.57 -11.74
N PRO A 188 16.77 -4.25 -12.77
CA PRO A 188 15.96 -4.72 -13.90
C PRO A 188 14.75 -5.55 -13.47
N PHE A 189 14.89 -6.32 -12.37
CA PHE A 189 13.82 -7.11 -11.77
C PHE A 189 12.68 -6.20 -11.26
N LEU A 190 12.98 -5.23 -10.40
CA LEU A 190 11.96 -4.32 -9.85
C LEU A 190 11.30 -3.47 -10.94
N MET A 191 12.07 -3.01 -11.93
CA MET A 191 11.53 -2.24 -13.05
C MET A 191 10.57 -3.06 -13.93
N ALA A 192 10.85 -4.36 -14.14
CA ALA A 192 9.95 -5.25 -14.86
C ALA A 192 8.64 -5.47 -14.08
N LEU A 193 8.73 -5.75 -12.77
CA LEU A 193 7.56 -5.92 -11.91
C LEU A 193 6.70 -4.65 -11.84
N ALA A 194 7.33 -3.47 -11.74
CA ALA A 194 6.62 -2.20 -11.72
C ALA A 194 5.80 -1.96 -13.01
N GLY A 195 6.37 -2.28 -14.16
CA GLY A 195 5.67 -2.19 -15.46
C GLY A 195 4.50 -3.17 -15.55
N ASP A 196 4.69 -4.43 -15.16
CA ASP A 196 3.63 -5.45 -15.17
C ASP A 196 2.50 -5.10 -14.20
N ALA A 197 2.82 -4.70 -12.97
CA ALA A 197 1.82 -4.29 -11.99
C ALA A 197 1.00 -3.07 -12.45
N ALA A 198 1.67 -2.05 -12.99
CA ALA A 198 1.00 -0.86 -13.53
C ALA A 198 0.05 -1.22 -14.68
N HIS A 199 0.48 -2.10 -15.60
CA HIS A 199 -0.34 -2.60 -16.70
C HIS A 199 -1.58 -3.36 -16.21
N ARG A 200 -1.41 -4.29 -15.25
CA ARG A 200 -2.53 -5.04 -14.66
C ARG A 200 -3.56 -4.12 -14.02
N PHE A 201 -3.13 -3.16 -13.21
CA PHE A 201 -4.04 -2.18 -12.64
C PHE A 201 -4.76 -1.34 -13.70
N ALA A 202 -4.03 -0.83 -14.71
CA ALA A 202 -4.62 -0.02 -15.77
C ALA A 202 -5.67 -0.78 -16.59
N THR A 203 -5.47 -2.09 -16.76
CA THR A 203 -6.36 -2.97 -17.52
C THR A 203 -7.55 -3.47 -16.69
N HIS A 204 -7.31 -3.91 -15.47
CA HIS A 204 -8.29 -4.67 -14.71
C HIS A 204 -9.04 -3.85 -13.66
N LEU A 205 -8.45 -2.77 -13.11
CA LEU A 205 -9.13 -1.93 -12.13
C LEU A 205 -10.41 -1.27 -12.69
N PRO A 206 -10.44 -0.74 -13.93
CA PRO A 206 -11.69 -0.28 -14.55
C PRO A 206 -12.74 -1.39 -14.70
N ARG A 207 -12.34 -2.62 -14.98
CA ARG A 207 -13.25 -3.78 -15.06
C ARG A 207 -13.88 -4.10 -13.71
N VAL A 208 -13.08 -4.07 -12.62
CA VAL A 208 -13.58 -4.24 -11.24
C VAL A 208 -14.63 -3.18 -10.90
N LEU A 209 -14.40 -1.92 -11.33
CA LEU A 209 -15.34 -0.82 -11.06
C LEU A 209 -16.62 -0.91 -11.89
N ALA A 210 -16.53 -1.39 -13.12
CA ALA A 210 -17.68 -1.62 -13.99
C ALA A 210 -18.51 -2.83 -13.57
N ASN A 211 -17.86 -3.89 -13.07
CA ASN A 211 -18.49 -5.11 -12.58
C ASN A 211 -17.80 -5.61 -11.31
N SER A 212 -18.38 -5.34 -10.16
CA SER A 212 -17.82 -5.76 -8.87
C SER A 212 -17.70 -7.29 -8.71
N GLY A 213 -18.43 -8.07 -9.50
CA GLY A 213 -18.40 -9.53 -9.53
C GLY A 213 -17.34 -10.12 -10.47
N ASP A 214 -16.58 -9.32 -11.22
CA ASP A 214 -15.52 -9.79 -12.12
C ASP A 214 -14.35 -10.40 -11.33
N ARG A 215 -14.41 -11.71 -11.11
CA ARG A 215 -13.43 -12.46 -10.29
C ARG A 215 -12.04 -12.46 -10.91
N GLU A 216 -11.95 -12.50 -12.24
CA GLU A 216 -10.67 -12.45 -12.96
C GLU A 216 -10.01 -11.08 -12.74
N ALA A 217 -10.75 -9.99 -12.98
CA ALA A 217 -10.20 -8.64 -12.78
C ALA A 217 -9.79 -8.40 -11.33
N ARG A 218 -10.52 -8.93 -10.34
CA ARG A 218 -10.14 -8.84 -8.93
C ARG A 218 -8.88 -9.63 -8.61
N ALA A 219 -8.73 -10.83 -9.19
CA ALA A 219 -7.53 -11.64 -9.04
C ALA A 219 -6.32 -10.89 -9.63
N GLU A 220 -6.45 -10.32 -10.82
CA GLU A 220 -5.40 -9.56 -11.49
C GLU A 220 -5.00 -8.30 -10.69
N CYS A 221 -5.98 -7.59 -10.10
CA CYS A 221 -5.70 -6.46 -9.20
C CYS A 221 -4.97 -6.89 -7.91
N LEU A 222 -5.24 -8.07 -7.35
CA LEU A 222 -4.49 -8.60 -6.20
C LEU A 222 -3.05 -8.99 -6.58
N VAL A 223 -2.85 -9.61 -7.76
CA VAL A 223 -1.49 -9.86 -8.27
C VAL A 223 -0.75 -8.54 -8.45
N ALA A 224 -1.40 -7.54 -9.06
CA ALA A 224 -0.83 -6.21 -9.21
C ALA A 224 -0.46 -5.57 -7.86
N ALA A 225 -1.31 -5.71 -6.84
CA ALA A 225 -1.06 -5.21 -5.49
C ALA A 225 0.16 -5.88 -4.84
N TRP A 226 0.29 -7.20 -4.98
CA TRP A 226 1.48 -7.92 -4.50
C TRP A 226 2.75 -7.41 -5.18
N LEU A 227 2.77 -7.34 -6.51
CA LEU A 227 3.92 -6.85 -7.28
C LEU A 227 4.25 -5.39 -6.92
N ALA A 228 3.22 -4.53 -6.79
CA ALA A 228 3.38 -3.14 -6.35
C ALA A 228 3.99 -3.02 -4.94
N GLY A 229 3.62 -3.91 -4.03
CA GLY A 229 4.24 -3.98 -2.71
C GLY A 229 5.71 -4.41 -2.78
N VAL A 230 6.04 -5.40 -3.62
CA VAL A 230 7.44 -5.84 -3.83
C VAL A 230 8.29 -4.69 -4.36
N VAL A 231 7.82 -3.95 -5.36
CA VAL A 231 8.61 -2.85 -5.96
C VAL A 231 8.76 -1.66 -5.04
N LEU A 232 7.92 -1.49 -4.03
CA LEU A 232 8.09 -0.46 -3.00
C LEU A 232 9.39 -0.66 -2.18
N ALA A 233 10.00 -1.85 -2.26
CA ALA A 233 11.31 -2.11 -1.66
C ALA A 233 12.42 -1.23 -2.26
N SER A 234 12.27 -0.71 -3.51
CA SER A 234 13.19 0.25 -4.14
C SER A 234 13.25 1.60 -3.42
N GLY A 235 12.26 1.89 -2.57
CA GLY A 235 12.17 3.14 -1.82
C GLY A 235 10.96 3.99 -2.21
N THR A 236 10.88 5.17 -1.62
CA THR A 236 9.81 6.15 -1.84
C THR A 236 10.37 7.51 -2.23
N GLY A 237 9.71 8.18 -3.15
CA GLY A 237 10.07 9.51 -3.64
C GLY A 237 9.06 10.58 -3.26
N LEU A 238 8.93 11.59 -4.11
CA LEU A 238 8.08 12.76 -3.89
C LEU A 238 6.60 12.41 -3.65
N GLN A 239 6.08 11.44 -4.41
CA GLN A 239 4.67 10.99 -4.29
C GLN A 239 4.34 10.56 -2.86
N HIS A 240 5.15 9.66 -2.31
CA HIS A 240 4.91 9.15 -0.95
C HIS A 240 5.27 10.16 0.12
N LYS A 241 6.33 10.94 -0.05
CA LYS A 241 6.72 11.96 0.93
C LYS A 241 5.64 13.03 1.07
N LEU A 242 5.12 13.53 -0.06
CA LEU A 242 4.00 14.47 -0.05
C LEU A 242 2.74 13.85 0.56
N ALA A 243 2.37 12.63 0.16
CA ALA A 243 1.21 11.94 0.74
C ALA A 243 1.37 11.66 2.25
N HIS A 244 2.59 11.44 2.74
CA HIS A 244 2.84 11.28 4.19
C HIS A 244 2.65 12.59 4.96
N VAL A 245 3.12 13.72 4.43
CA VAL A 245 2.90 15.04 5.04
C VAL A 245 1.42 15.35 5.08
N LEU A 246 0.70 15.16 3.97
CA LEU A 246 -0.75 15.38 3.90
C LEU A 246 -1.52 14.41 4.83
N GLY A 247 -1.08 13.16 4.93
CA GLY A 247 -1.62 12.18 5.89
C GLY A 247 -1.39 12.56 7.35
N GLY A 248 -0.27 13.22 7.67
CA GLY A 248 -0.02 13.82 8.99
C GLY A 248 -1.00 14.94 9.33
N LEU A 249 -1.50 15.65 8.32
CA LEU A 249 -2.55 16.66 8.44
C LEU A 249 -3.98 16.05 8.49
N GLY A 250 -4.09 14.71 8.54
CA GLY A 250 -5.36 14.00 8.69
C GLY A 250 -6.03 13.55 7.39
N LEU A 251 -5.42 13.77 6.22
CA LEU A 251 -6.03 13.37 4.94
C LEU A 251 -6.03 11.83 4.78
N PRO A 252 -7.07 11.26 4.13
CA PRO A 252 -7.14 9.83 3.87
C PRO A 252 -6.03 9.40 2.89
N HIS A 253 -5.29 8.35 3.26
CA HIS A 253 -4.03 8.00 2.61
C HIS A 253 -4.17 7.61 1.13
N ALA A 254 -5.09 6.70 0.83
CA ALA A 254 -5.23 6.16 -0.52
C ALA A 254 -5.81 7.18 -1.51
N GLU A 255 -6.81 7.94 -1.08
CA GLU A 255 -7.43 9.01 -1.86
C GLU A 255 -6.43 10.15 -2.11
N THR A 256 -5.66 10.53 -1.10
CA THR A 256 -4.58 11.52 -1.25
C THR A 256 -3.56 11.08 -2.30
N HIS A 257 -3.13 9.80 -2.24
CA HIS A 257 -2.24 9.24 -3.27
C HIS A 257 -2.85 9.33 -4.66
N ALA A 258 -4.13 8.95 -4.81
CA ALA A 258 -4.81 8.97 -6.10
C ALA A 258 -4.88 10.39 -6.70
N ILE A 259 -5.20 11.38 -5.87
CA ILE A 259 -5.38 12.79 -6.29
C ILE A 259 -4.04 13.40 -6.75
N ILE A 260 -2.96 13.24 -5.97
CA ILE A 260 -1.70 13.88 -6.30
C ILE A 260 -0.90 13.12 -7.37
N LEU A 261 -1.20 11.84 -7.63
CA LEU A 261 -0.42 10.97 -8.51
C LEU A 261 -0.24 11.51 -9.94
N PRO A 262 -1.26 11.98 -10.65
CA PRO A 262 -1.08 12.52 -12.00
C PRO A 262 -0.15 13.74 -12.03
N HIS A 263 -0.24 14.60 -11.02
CA HIS A 263 0.52 15.85 -10.91
C HIS A 263 2.00 15.56 -10.61
N VAL A 264 2.28 14.70 -9.61
CA VAL A 264 3.65 14.30 -9.27
C VAL A 264 4.30 13.49 -10.39
N THR A 265 3.53 12.63 -11.07
CA THR A 265 4.01 11.88 -12.23
C THR A 265 4.45 12.85 -13.34
N ARG A 266 3.61 13.81 -13.73
CA ARG A 266 3.94 14.82 -14.74
C ARG A 266 5.20 15.61 -14.37
N PHE A 267 5.32 16.00 -13.12
CA PHE A 267 6.49 16.72 -12.61
C PHE A 267 7.78 15.93 -12.80
N ASN A 268 7.78 14.63 -12.44
CA ASN A 268 9.00 13.81 -12.47
C ASN A 268 9.35 13.29 -13.86
N LEU A 269 8.37 12.98 -14.72
CA LEU A 269 8.60 12.40 -16.05
C LEU A 269 9.44 13.28 -16.95
N ALA A 270 9.36 14.61 -16.82
CA ALA A 270 10.19 15.55 -17.58
C ALA A 270 11.71 15.30 -17.41
N ALA A 271 12.12 14.68 -16.32
CA ALA A 271 13.51 14.35 -16.01
C ALA A 271 13.80 12.84 -15.98
N ALA A 272 12.84 11.98 -16.41
CA ALA A 272 12.95 10.52 -16.35
C ALA A 272 12.47 9.84 -17.66
N PRO A 273 13.14 10.04 -18.79
CA PRO A 273 12.67 9.57 -20.10
C PRO A 273 12.52 8.05 -20.20
N GLU A 274 13.39 7.28 -19.52
CA GLU A 274 13.25 5.81 -19.48
C GLU A 274 11.98 5.38 -18.73
N ALA A 275 11.71 5.99 -17.59
CA ALA A 275 10.48 5.73 -16.82
C ALA A 275 9.24 6.15 -17.62
N GLN A 276 9.31 7.28 -18.35
CA GLN A 276 8.24 7.72 -19.23
C GLN A 276 7.91 6.68 -20.29
N ALA A 277 8.91 6.14 -20.98
CA ALA A 277 8.69 5.11 -22.00
C ALA A 277 8.06 3.84 -21.42
N ARG A 278 8.55 3.38 -20.26
CA ARG A 278 8.00 2.19 -19.57
C ARG A 278 6.56 2.39 -19.12
N LEU A 279 6.28 3.54 -18.51
CA LEU A 279 4.91 3.86 -18.06
C LEU A 279 3.95 4.06 -19.22
N ALA A 280 4.39 4.69 -20.31
CA ALA A 280 3.59 4.84 -21.52
C ALA A 280 3.18 3.48 -22.09
N ALA A 281 4.11 2.52 -22.13
CA ALA A 281 3.82 1.16 -22.56
C ALA A 281 2.86 0.43 -21.59
N ALA A 282 3.07 0.57 -20.27
CA ALA A 282 2.25 -0.09 -19.26
C ALA A 282 0.83 0.45 -19.18
N LEU A 283 0.66 1.78 -19.27
CA LEU A 283 -0.63 2.47 -19.11
C LEU A 283 -1.38 2.70 -20.44
N GLY A 284 -0.73 2.44 -21.57
CA GLY A 284 -1.33 2.60 -22.90
C GLY A 284 -1.46 4.07 -23.34
N GLY A 285 -0.44 4.90 -23.09
CA GLY A 285 -0.39 6.31 -23.48
C GLY A 285 0.48 7.17 -22.56
N GLU A 286 0.42 8.49 -22.73
CA GLU A 286 1.16 9.39 -21.83
C GLU A 286 0.71 9.19 -20.38
N ALA A 287 1.68 8.91 -19.48
CA ALA A 287 1.36 8.33 -18.19
C ALA A 287 0.56 9.26 -17.29
N ALA A 288 0.93 10.55 -17.20
CA ALA A 288 0.22 11.49 -16.34
C ALA A 288 -1.21 11.74 -16.85
N ASP A 289 -1.42 11.78 -18.18
CA ASP A 289 -2.75 11.93 -18.77
C ASP A 289 -3.62 10.69 -18.56
N ARG A 290 -3.03 9.49 -18.67
CA ARG A 290 -3.73 8.23 -18.38
C ARG A 290 -4.13 8.13 -16.91
N LEU A 291 -3.25 8.49 -15.99
CA LEU A 291 -3.54 8.52 -14.55
C LEU A 291 -4.63 9.56 -14.22
N ALA A 292 -4.57 10.73 -14.84
CA ALA A 292 -5.62 11.73 -14.68
C ALA A 292 -6.98 11.27 -15.26
N ALA A 293 -6.97 10.55 -16.37
CA ALA A 293 -8.18 9.97 -16.95
C ALA A 293 -8.77 8.87 -16.04
N MET A 294 -7.92 8.00 -15.46
CA MET A 294 -8.36 6.99 -14.49
C MET A 294 -8.97 7.65 -13.26
N LEU A 295 -8.31 8.66 -12.69
CA LEU A 295 -8.81 9.40 -11.54
C LEU A 295 -10.21 9.97 -11.82
N ARG A 296 -10.40 10.66 -12.96
CA ARG A 296 -11.70 11.23 -13.37
C ARG A 296 -12.80 10.19 -13.57
N GLY A 297 -12.43 8.99 -14.01
CA GLY A 297 -13.38 7.90 -14.26
C GLY A 297 -13.74 7.08 -13.01
N PHE A 298 -13.08 7.30 -11.88
CA PHE A 298 -13.24 6.50 -10.68
C PHE A 298 -14.14 7.18 -9.64
N PRO A 299 -14.91 6.41 -8.86
CA PRO A 299 -15.83 6.94 -7.85
C PRO A 299 -15.09 7.34 -6.55
N ILE A 300 -14.09 8.19 -6.67
CA ILE A 300 -13.26 8.70 -5.55
C ILE A 300 -13.10 10.21 -5.67
N PRO A 301 -12.74 10.91 -4.57
CA PRO A 301 -12.46 12.33 -4.60
C PRO A 301 -11.41 12.68 -5.66
N GLN A 302 -11.65 13.81 -6.35
CA GLN A 302 -10.85 14.27 -7.48
C GLN A 302 -9.84 15.35 -7.10
N ARG A 303 -10.08 16.05 -5.99
CA ARG A 303 -9.31 17.19 -5.53
C ARG A 303 -9.02 17.12 -4.03
N LEU A 304 -7.92 17.72 -3.63
CA LEU A 304 -7.52 17.77 -2.22
C LEU A 304 -8.55 18.48 -1.32
N LEU A 305 -9.28 19.47 -1.86
CA LEU A 305 -10.39 20.11 -1.17
C LEU A 305 -11.46 19.08 -0.74
N GLU A 306 -11.76 18.12 -1.59
CA GLU A 306 -12.82 17.11 -1.35
C GLU A 306 -12.47 16.11 -0.25
N VAL A 307 -11.18 16.00 0.08
CA VAL A 307 -10.67 15.17 1.18
C VAL A 307 -10.28 15.99 2.42
N GLY A 308 -10.65 17.26 2.46
CA GLY A 308 -10.49 18.12 3.63
C GLY A 308 -9.14 18.83 3.74
N PHE A 309 -8.37 18.96 2.63
CA PHE A 309 -7.13 19.72 2.69
C PHE A 309 -7.38 21.21 2.93
N ASP A 310 -6.86 21.73 4.04
CA ASP A 310 -6.86 23.16 4.32
C ASP A 310 -5.74 23.84 3.54
N ARG A 311 -6.12 24.74 2.61
CA ARG A 311 -5.19 25.51 1.79
C ARG A 311 -4.21 26.37 2.61
N ALA A 312 -4.57 26.78 3.83
CA ALA A 312 -3.68 27.50 4.74
C ALA A 312 -2.45 26.65 5.17
N LYS A 313 -2.53 25.33 5.05
CA LYS A 313 -1.43 24.39 5.33
C LYS A 313 -0.47 24.18 4.14
N THR A 314 -0.69 24.83 2.99
CA THR A 314 0.15 24.67 1.78
C THR A 314 1.62 24.98 2.06
N ASP A 315 1.91 26.11 2.71
CA ASP A 315 3.29 26.51 3.04
C ASP A 315 3.97 25.58 4.04
N PHE A 316 3.22 25.07 5.00
CA PHE A 316 3.73 24.06 5.93
C PHE A 316 4.10 22.78 5.16
N ALA A 317 3.19 22.24 4.36
CA ALA A 317 3.45 21.02 3.61
C ALA A 317 4.64 21.18 2.63
N ALA A 318 4.74 22.34 1.97
CA ALA A 318 5.82 22.62 1.03
C ALA A 318 7.20 22.63 1.71
N ARG A 319 7.32 23.28 2.88
CA ARG A 319 8.56 23.32 3.65
C ARG A 319 8.93 21.95 4.24
N GLU A 320 7.96 21.20 4.74
CA GLU A 320 8.21 19.85 5.26
C GLU A 320 8.76 18.93 4.16
N VAL A 321 8.18 18.96 2.95
CA VAL A 321 8.66 18.14 1.83
C VAL A 321 10.06 18.58 1.37
N GLU A 322 10.31 19.90 1.23
CA GLU A 322 11.61 20.42 0.81
C GLU A 322 12.74 20.05 1.78
N ALA A 323 12.43 20.00 3.09
CA ALA A 323 13.39 19.62 4.12
C ALA A 323 13.76 18.12 4.12
N MET A 324 13.01 17.28 3.38
CA MET A 324 13.26 15.85 3.33
C MET A 324 14.34 15.51 2.32
N ALA A 325 15.17 14.49 2.64
CA ALA A 325 15.99 13.82 1.63
C ALA A 325 15.11 12.93 0.76
N ILE A 326 14.88 13.34 -0.48
CA ILE A 326 13.97 12.64 -1.42
C ILE A 326 14.78 12.15 -2.62
N SER A 327 14.66 10.86 -2.92
CA SER A 327 15.16 10.30 -4.18
C SER A 327 14.17 10.64 -5.30
N VAL A 328 14.59 11.50 -6.22
CA VAL A 328 13.76 12.01 -7.31
C VAL A 328 14.62 12.25 -8.57
N PRO A 329 14.03 12.22 -9.79
CA PRO A 329 14.75 12.51 -11.02
C PRO A 329 15.24 13.96 -11.12
N ARG A 330 14.57 14.89 -10.46
CA ARG A 330 14.91 16.32 -10.41
C ARG A 330 14.71 16.87 -8.99
N LYS A 331 15.54 17.87 -8.63
CA LYS A 331 15.41 18.54 -7.33
C LYS A 331 14.00 19.13 -7.15
N VAL A 332 13.49 19.02 -5.94
CA VAL A 332 12.16 19.53 -5.54
C VAL A 332 12.37 20.73 -4.61
N SER A 333 11.74 21.86 -4.93
CA SER A 333 11.70 23.05 -4.10
C SER A 333 10.32 23.19 -3.43
N ALA A 334 10.24 24.04 -2.38
CA ALA A 334 8.96 24.39 -1.80
C ALA A 334 7.99 25.03 -2.81
N GLU A 335 8.51 25.78 -3.80
CA GLU A 335 7.70 26.37 -4.86
C GLU A 335 7.09 25.30 -5.76
N ASP A 336 7.87 24.28 -6.15
CA ASP A 336 7.35 23.13 -6.91
C ASP A 336 6.23 22.43 -6.14
N VAL A 337 6.37 22.22 -4.83
CA VAL A 337 5.33 21.57 -4.01
C VAL A 337 4.08 22.43 -3.92
N ARG A 338 4.22 23.78 -3.77
CA ARG A 338 3.06 24.69 -3.81
C ARG A 338 2.32 24.57 -5.14
N ALA A 339 3.04 24.52 -6.25
CA ALA A 339 2.46 24.38 -7.58
C ALA A 339 1.71 23.05 -7.74
N LEU A 340 2.29 21.94 -7.25
CA LEU A 340 1.66 20.62 -7.23
C LEU A 340 0.36 20.61 -6.39
N LEU A 341 0.42 21.19 -5.18
CA LEU A 341 -0.75 21.28 -4.31
C LEU A 341 -1.85 22.17 -4.90
N ALA A 342 -1.46 23.27 -5.55
CA ALA A 342 -2.42 24.15 -6.24
C ALA A 342 -3.10 23.46 -7.43
N ALA A 343 -2.36 22.64 -8.18
CA ALA A 343 -2.90 21.88 -9.32
C ALA A 343 -3.81 20.72 -8.86
N ALA A 344 -3.60 20.19 -7.66
CA ALA A 344 -4.39 19.11 -7.08
C ALA A 344 -5.57 19.59 -6.21
N TYR A 345 -5.69 20.91 -5.96
CA TYR A 345 -6.72 21.54 -5.12
C TYR A 345 -8.02 21.72 -5.86
#